data_d5d709f95c46304b6f34c64d1f9c0bef
#
_entry.id   d5d709f95c46304b6f34c64d1f9c0bef
#
_cell.length_a   1.000
_cell.length_b   1.000
_cell.length_c   1.000
_cell.angle_alpha   90.00
_cell.angle_beta   90.00
_cell.angle_gamma   90.00
#
_symmetry.space_group_name_H-M   'P 1'
#
loop_
_entity.id
_entity.type
_entity.pdbx_description
1 polymer ?
#
loop_
_entity_poly.entity_id
_entity_poly.type
_entity_poly.pdbx_seq_one_letter_code
_entity_poly.pdbx_strand_id
1 'polypeptide(L)'
;MEKLKIVQMDLGRQKETLLEICHFFDFAKKYGYNAIALNLEDRIKTKTYPYASDEESYLPEEVSAIVEAARERELELIPVISNFAHADRFLSHDELAHISETREGQGFHNTTIRLTACPLLPASQQFYDAYFAEVAALFKYSKYFHAGLDEDFDIGSCSLCKADVEAHGGIGHLFLSHIKRTNAVLNALGKEMMIWDDMLVYCPEIIPEIPKNVILCTWCYDYVDLYPRAPMANSRQTDIFALYEKNGLRYMPAVWCNFTHNVDTFTKYADNYHPMGYYNTVWGMSSEQLLFVYPLIAYTGMLWSDRFKDDPAERMRAAVSEVIGAEDPMDIAVLCRAVDKPYLNRGMIYLVGDHIVRRNPNFEDEYKEVCLLCELFGLLKTENDFVRAIRFRVERAKLLYEALTEDERLIDYRGGLYDADPVESEKRLLAIRAQILSQYEEQCALWERYRGGIPREYLDGEHKGVLSAIDRLLKEAREARFGDRGLLFLQMLLPEKTVWINVKVTVEYEDGTEESFAPHMYKPLAGPCYNIMDKGPYFYIDTRKIAAKKPKRITVSLHGAGSACIEYIFCQSGGKKYLPEKVTPFGPAHWGSEHLLTHDTRFAVIGNPDMALAMSDASVRKSESGVVIDLRAED
;
A
#
# COMPACT_ATOMS: atom_id res chain seq x y z
N MET A 1 30.04 18.12 5.40
CA MET A 1 29.36 17.73 4.16
C MET A 1 27.92 18.18 4.31
N GLU A 2 27.34 18.79 3.31
CA GLU A 2 25.91 19.16 3.36
C GLU A 2 25.05 17.91 3.46
N LYS A 3 24.00 17.96 4.29
CA LYS A 3 23.07 16.83 4.42
C LYS A 3 22.32 16.61 3.11
N LEU A 4 22.15 15.36 2.71
CA LEU A 4 21.27 15.02 1.60
C LEU A 4 19.82 15.32 1.97
N LYS A 5 19.11 15.99 1.07
CA LYS A 5 17.67 16.26 1.16
C LYS A 5 17.03 15.70 -0.10
N ILE A 6 16.57 14.46 0.00
CA ILE A 6 16.09 13.69 -1.13
C ILE A 6 14.57 13.84 -1.23
N VAL A 7 14.06 14.05 -2.44
CA VAL A 7 12.65 13.82 -2.75
C VAL A 7 12.52 12.76 -3.83
N GLN A 8 11.58 11.84 -3.65
CA GLN A 8 11.32 10.77 -4.63
C GLN A 8 10.33 11.23 -5.69
N MET A 9 10.56 10.78 -6.91
CA MET A 9 9.58 10.78 -8.00
C MET A 9 9.34 9.34 -8.44
N ASP A 10 8.07 8.93 -8.45
CA ASP A 10 7.68 7.55 -8.73
C ASP A 10 7.37 7.37 -10.22
N LEU A 11 8.38 7.01 -10.98
CA LEU A 11 8.26 6.73 -12.42
C LEU A 11 7.95 5.25 -12.72
N GLY A 12 8.10 4.38 -11.73
CA GLY A 12 7.75 2.96 -11.86
C GLY A 12 6.26 2.76 -12.07
N ARG A 13 5.44 3.51 -11.32
CA ARG A 13 3.99 3.44 -11.42
C ARG A 13 3.42 4.29 -12.53
N GLN A 14 4.06 5.42 -12.86
CA GLN A 14 3.60 6.32 -13.89
C GLN A 14 4.76 6.92 -14.67
N LYS A 15 4.80 6.70 -15.99
CA LYS A 15 5.75 7.39 -16.87
C LYS A 15 5.39 8.88 -16.93
N GLU A 16 6.41 9.74 -16.87
CA GLU A 16 6.30 11.19 -17.03
C GLU A 16 7.05 11.67 -18.27
N THR A 17 6.63 12.80 -18.82
CA THR A 17 7.39 13.43 -19.89
C THR A 17 8.68 14.05 -19.36
N LEU A 18 9.69 14.19 -20.20
CA LEU A 18 10.93 14.90 -19.84
C LEU A 18 10.64 16.32 -19.35
N LEU A 19 9.65 16.98 -19.91
CA LEU A 19 9.24 18.33 -19.51
C LEU A 19 8.76 18.36 -18.07
N GLU A 20 7.85 17.43 -17.69
CA GLU A 20 7.33 17.36 -16.32
C GLU A 20 8.40 16.92 -15.32
N ILE A 21 9.32 16.04 -15.71
CA ILE A 21 10.47 15.69 -14.88
C ILE A 21 11.36 16.92 -14.64
N CYS A 22 11.61 17.74 -15.66
CA CYS A 22 12.36 18.98 -15.51
C CYS A 22 11.63 19.99 -14.61
N HIS A 23 10.32 20.14 -14.75
CA HIS A 23 9.51 20.99 -13.86
C HIS A 23 9.61 20.51 -12.40
N PHE A 24 9.55 19.19 -12.19
CA PHE A 24 9.71 18.62 -10.85
C PHE A 24 11.12 18.90 -10.28
N PHE A 25 12.17 18.80 -11.09
CA PHE A 25 13.53 19.11 -10.65
C PHE A 25 13.68 20.58 -10.24
N ASP A 26 13.17 21.50 -11.05
CA ASP A 26 13.18 22.93 -10.73
C ASP A 26 12.37 23.24 -9.46
N PHE A 27 11.22 22.59 -9.31
CA PHE A 27 10.39 22.68 -8.13
C PHE A 27 11.11 22.16 -6.87
N ALA A 28 11.69 20.97 -6.94
CA ALA A 28 12.42 20.37 -5.83
C ALA A 28 13.60 21.28 -5.39
N LYS A 29 14.39 21.77 -6.33
CA LYS A 29 15.49 22.71 -6.05
C LYS A 29 15.00 24.00 -5.38
N LYS A 30 13.88 24.58 -5.86
CA LYS A 30 13.24 25.76 -5.26
C LYS A 30 12.93 25.58 -3.77
N TYR A 31 12.50 24.37 -3.38
CA TYR A 31 12.15 24.07 -2.00
C TYR A 31 13.28 23.42 -1.18
N GLY A 32 14.52 23.50 -1.67
CA GLY A 32 15.72 23.18 -0.92
C GLY A 32 16.13 21.71 -0.94
N TYR A 33 15.56 20.90 -1.83
CA TYR A 33 16.08 19.57 -2.12
C TYR A 33 17.37 19.66 -2.95
N ASN A 34 18.32 18.79 -2.68
CA ASN A 34 19.59 18.70 -3.41
C ASN A 34 19.78 17.32 -4.08
N ALA A 35 18.85 16.43 -3.90
CA ALA A 35 18.84 15.10 -4.52
C ALA A 35 17.43 14.66 -4.90
N ILE A 36 17.33 13.92 -6.00
CA ILE A 36 16.10 13.30 -6.48
C ILE A 36 16.30 11.79 -6.53
N ALA A 37 15.40 11.04 -5.94
CA ALA A 37 15.33 9.60 -6.12
C ALA A 37 14.27 9.25 -7.17
N LEU A 38 14.67 8.58 -8.24
CA LEU A 38 13.73 8.09 -9.25
C LEU A 38 13.41 6.62 -8.99
N ASN A 39 12.20 6.33 -8.54
CA ASN A 39 11.71 4.97 -8.47
C ASN A 39 11.36 4.51 -9.88
N LEU A 40 12.08 3.53 -10.39
CA LEU A 40 12.02 3.15 -11.81
C LEU A 40 11.47 1.74 -12.04
N GLU A 41 11.67 0.83 -11.08
CA GLU A 41 11.27 -0.58 -11.25
C GLU A 41 11.76 -1.15 -12.59
N ASP A 42 10.86 -1.68 -13.43
CA ASP A 42 11.14 -2.20 -14.78
C ASP A 42 11.02 -1.14 -15.89
N ARG A 43 10.91 0.14 -15.56
CA ARG A 43 10.65 1.24 -16.51
C ARG A 43 11.86 1.68 -17.35
N ILE A 44 12.91 0.88 -17.44
CA ILE A 44 14.06 1.15 -18.30
C ILE A 44 14.24 0.01 -19.30
N LYS A 45 14.27 0.32 -20.59
CA LYS A 45 14.63 -0.64 -21.62
C LYS A 45 16.12 -0.90 -21.59
N THR A 46 16.50 -2.10 -21.12
CA THR A 46 17.89 -2.55 -21.12
C THR A 46 18.22 -3.34 -22.39
N LYS A 47 19.51 -3.38 -22.75
CA LYS A 47 19.98 -4.15 -23.91
C LYS A 47 20.08 -5.64 -23.60
N THR A 48 20.50 -5.96 -22.38
CA THR A 48 20.73 -7.35 -21.95
C THR A 48 19.40 -8.08 -21.71
N TYR A 49 18.41 -7.39 -21.17
CA TYR A 49 17.08 -7.96 -20.87
C TYR A 49 15.96 -7.10 -21.45
N PRO A 50 15.84 -7.01 -22.78
CA PRO A 50 14.86 -6.13 -23.42
C PRO A 50 13.41 -6.50 -23.12
N TYR A 51 13.16 -7.72 -22.66
CA TYR A 51 11.86 -8.22 -22.24
C TYR A 51 11.52 -7.89 -20.79
N ALA A 52 12.49 -7.45 -19.97
CA ALA A 52 12.27 -7.09 -18.57
C ALA A 52 11.78 -5.63 -18.43
N SER A 53 10.96 -5.19 -19.37
CA SER A 53 10.36 -3.85 -19.41
C SER A 53 9.13 -3.88 -20.31
N ASP A 54 8.19 -2.98 -20.06
CA ASP A 54 6.99 -2.84 -20.91
C ASP A 54 7.23 -1.91 -22.12
N GLU A 55 6.21 -1.77 -22.99
CA GLU A 55 6.32 -0.93 -24.19
C GLU A 55 6.52 0.55 -23.86
N GLU A 56 6.01 1.01 -22.71
CA GLU A 56 6.06 2.39 -22.26
C GLU A 56 7.35 2.75 -21.51
N SER A 57 8.23 1.79 -21.24
CA SER A 57 9.46 2.02 -20.49
C SER A 57 10.38 3.03 -21.20
N TYR A 58 11.15 3.76 -20.41
CA TYR A 58 12.10 4.75 -20.92
C TYR A 58 13.19 4.11 -21.77
N LEU A 59 13.45 4.71 -22.92
CA LEU A 59 14.61 4.37 -23.74
C LEU A 59 15.90 4.88 -23.06
N PRO A 60 17.05 4.26 -23.31
CA PRO A 60 18.34 4.73 -22.78
C PRO A 60 18.64 6.20 -23.09
N GLU A 61 18.18 6.70 -24.23
CA GLU A 61 18.35 8.09 -24.66
C GLU A 61 17.47 9.02 -23.82
N GLU A 62 16.25 8.62 -23.49
CA GLU A 62 15.35 9.38 -22.59
C GLU A 62 15.94 9.45 -21.19
N VAL A 63 16.43 8.31 -20.65
CA VAL A 63 17.11 8.28 -19.34
C VAL A 63 18.34 9.19 -19.35
N SER A 64 19.14 9.15 -20.43
CA SER A 64 20.31 10.00 -20.55
C SER A 64 19.95 11.49 -20.54
N ALA A 65 18.85 11.88 -21.20
CA ALA A 65 18.35 13.26 -21.17
C ALA A 65 17.90 13.68 -19.77
N ILE A 66 17.23 12.78 -19.01
CA ILE A 66 16.84 13.01 -17.62
C ILE A 66 18.09 13.21 -16.73
N VAL A 67 19.09 12.38 -16.90
CA VAL A 67 20.36 12.45 -16.14
C VAL A 67 21.11 13.76 -16.40
N GLU A 68 21.18 14.19 -17.66
CA GLU A 68 21.80 15.48 -18.01
C GLU A 68 20.99 16.66 -17.45
N ALA A 69 19.65 16.61 -17.52
CA ALA A 69 18.80 17.65 -16.96
C ALA A 69 19.00 17.83 -15.44
N ALA A 70 19.19 16.73 -14.68
CA ALA A 70 19.52 16.78 -13.27
C ALA A 70 20.92 17.36 -13.02
N ARG A 71 21.91 16.94 -13.81
CA ARG A 71 23.28 17.46 -13.76
C ARG A 71 23.35 18.97 -13.98
N GLU A 72 22.64 19.48 -14.98
CA GLU A 72 22.57 20.92 -15.27
C GLU A 72 21.99 21.74 -14.11
N ARG A 73 21.16 21.10 -13.28
CA ARG A 73 20.56 21.69 -12.09
C ARG A 73 21.37 21.44 -10.81
N GLU A 74 22.51 20.76 -10.92
CA GLU A 74 23.36 20.38 -9.79
C GLU A 74 22.59 19.53 -8.75
N LEU A 75 21.70 18.67 -9.24
CA LEU A 75 20.96 17.71 -8.42
C LEU A 75 21.62 16.33 -8.49
N GLU A 76 21.82 15.72 -7.32
CA GLU A 76 22.14 14.30 -7.25
C GLU A 76 20.93 13.49 -7.69
N LEU A 77 21.08 12.62 -8.70
CA LEU A 77 19.99 11.84 -9.25
C LEU A 77 20.20 10.36 -8.94
N ILE A 78 19.37 9.80 -8.08
CA ILE A 78 19.55 8.46 -7.51
C ILE A 78 18.55 7.50 -8.17
N PRO A 79 18.99 6.48 -8.91
CA PRO A 79 18.10 5.43 -9.37
C PRO A 79 17.67 4.55 -8.19
N VAL A 80 16.38 4.23 -8.13
CA VAL A 80 15.79 3.28 -7.18
C VAL A 80 15.27 2.09 -7.98
N ILE A 81 15.85 0.93 -7.77
CA ILE A 81 15.47 -0.31 -8.43
C ILE A 81 15.12 -1.34 -7.37
N SER A 82 13.91 -1.84 -7.43
CA SER A 82 13.46 -2.94 -6.55
C SER A 82 14.31 -4.18 -6.84
N ASN A 83 14.92 -4.70 -5.79
CA ASN A 83 15.80 -5.86 -5.84
C ASN A 83 15.38 -6.79 -4.74
N PHE A 84 15.19 -8.05 -5.07
CA PHE A 84 14.78 -9.07 -4.14
C PHE A 84 13.27 -9.01 -3.86
N ALA A 85 12.78 -8.14 -2.98
CA ALA A 85 11.36 -7.88 -2.80
C ALA A 85 10.84 -6.80 -3.78
N HIS A 86 9.54 -6.63 -3.84
CA HIS A 86 8.87 -5.72 -4.80
C HIS A 86 9.32 -5.92 -6.25
N ALA A 87 9.66 -7.16 -6.58
CA ALA A 87 10.12 -7.55 -7.91
C ALA A 87 8.96 -8.02 -8.81
N ASP A 88 7.72 -7.79 -8.41
CA ASP A 88 6.52 -8.28 -9.09
C ASP A 88 6.46 -7.83 -10.55
N ARG A 89 6.88 -6.61 -10.88
CA ARG A 89 6.93 -6.14 -12.26
C ARG A 89 7.92 -6.94 -13.08
N PHE A 90 9.15 -7.15 -12.60
CA PHE A 90 10.13 -8.03 -13.26
C PHE A 90 9.63 -9.47 -13.35
N LEU A 91 9.08 -9.99 -12.27
CA LEU A 91 8.64 -11.38 -12.16
C LEU A 91 7.30 -11.65 -12.87
N SER A 92 6.62 -10.60 -13.35
CA SER A 92 5.45 -10.74 -14.22
C SER A 92 5.82 -11.18 -15.63
N HIS A 93 7.06 -10.92 -16.06
CA HIS A 93 7.57 -11.40 -17.35
C HIS A 93 7.85 -12.90 -17.29
N ASP A 94 7.33 -13.65 -18.25
CA ASP A 94 7.44 -15.12 -18.27
C ASP A 94 8.90 -15.61 -18.25
N GLU A 95 9.80 -14.88 -18.89
CA GLU A 95 11.22 -15.17 -18.95
C GLU A 95 11.90 -15.07 -17.58
N LEU A 96 11.36 -14.27 -16.65
CA LEU A 96 11.89 -14.08 -15.31
C LEU A 96 11.11 -14.84 -14.23
N ALA A 97 9.99 -15.44 -14.57
CA ALA A 97 9.15 -16.17 -13.63
C ALA A 97 9.93 -17.26 -12.85
N HIS A 98 10.92 -17.87 -13.50
CA HIS A 98 11.72 -18.96 -12.94
C HIS A 98 12.70 -18.52 -11.85
N ILE A 99 13.03 -17.21 -11.74
CA ILE A 99 13.90 -16.70 -10.68
C ILE A 99 13.15 -16.32 -9.40
N SER A 100 11.82 -16.45 -9.38
CA SER A 100 11.00 -16.15 -8.21
C SER A 100 11.31 -17.08 -7.04
N GLU A 101 11.27 -16.55 -5.83
CA GLU A 101 11.33 -17.32 -4.59
C GLU A 101 10.11 -18.25 -4.44
N THR A 102 8.97 -17.86 -5.01
CA THR A 102 7.72 -18.64 -4.96
C THR A 102 7.51 -19.58 -6.16
N ARG A 103 8.53 -19.82 -6.99
CA ARG A 103 8.46 -20.69 -8.19
C ARG A 103 8.03 -22.14 -7.90
N GLU A 104 8.23 -22.62 -6.66
CA GLU A 104 7.91 -23.97 -6.21
C GLU A 104 6.57 -24.06 -5.45
N GLY A 105 5.85 -22.95 -5.30
CA GLY A 105 4.60 -22.92 -4.56
C GLY A 105 4.16 -21.52 -4.15
N GLN A 106 3.26 -21.46 -3.18
CA GLN A 106 2.74 -20.21 -2.66
C GLN A 106 3.70 -19.59 -1.63
N GLY A 107 3.85 -18.28 -1.70
CA GLY A 107 4.61 -17.49 -0.75
C GLY A 107 3.86 -17.13 0.52
N PHE A 108 4.40 -16.18 1.25
CA PHE A 108 3.88 -15.69 2.53
C PHE A 108 2.41 -15.25 2.45
N HIS A 109 2.04 -14.57 1.36
CA HIS A 109 0.68 -14.08 1.14
C HIS A 109 -0.29 -15.12 0.57
N ASN A 110 0.14 -16.35 0.44
CA ASN A 110 -0.66 -17.42 -0.18
C ASN A 110 -1.25 -17.01 -1.55
N THR A 111 -0.46 -16.32 -2.35
CA THR A 111 -0.85 -15.75 -3.63
C THR A 111 -0.08 -16.36 -4.77
N THR A 112 -0.59 -16.20 -5.98
CA THR A 112 0.13 -16.56 -7.22
C THR A 112 1.01 -15.40 -7.73
N ILE A 113 0.97 -14.24 -7.08
CA ILE A 113 1.80 -13.09 -7.43
C ILE A 113 3.21 -13.38 -6.94
N ARG A 114 4.18 -13.20 -7.82
CA ARG A 114 5.58 -13.36 -7.52
C ARG A 114 6.14 -12.03 -7.09
N LEU A 115 6.43 -11.87 -5.79
CA LEU A 115 6.89 -10.61 -5.21
C LEU A 115 8.40 -10.57 -5.00
N THR A 116 9.02 -11.74 -4.78
CA THR A 116 10.42 -11.84 -4.36
C THR A 116 11.22 -12.69 -5.34
N ALA A 117 12.38 -12.20 -5.75
CA ALA A 117 13.37 -12.96 -6.51
C ALA A 117 14.26 -13.78 -5.56
N CYS A 118 14.65 -14.99 -5.95
CA CYS A 118 15.47 -15.85 -5.11
C CYS A 118 16.93 -15.35 -5.01
N PRO A 119 17.45 -15.02 -3.83
CA PRO A 119 18.79 -14.46 -3.66
C PRO A 119 19.92 -15.44 -3.96
N LEU A 120 19.66 -16.74 -3.81
CA LEU A 120 20.66 -17.79 -3.98
C LEU A 120 20.71 -18.37 -5.38
N LEU A 121 19.68 -18.10 -6.21
CA LEU A 121 19.64 -18.65 -7.55
C LEU A 121 20.62 -17.92 -8.47
N PRO A 122 21.57 -18.60 -9.12
CA PRO A 122 22.55 -17.96 -10.00
C PRO A 122 21.91 -17.11 -11.13
N ALA A 123 20.77 -17.56 -11.68
CA ALA A 123 20.05 -16.82 -12.71
C ALA A 123 19.50 -15.49 -12.19
N SER A 124 18.99 -15.46 -10.95
CA SER A 124 18.53 -14.24 -10.29
C SER A 124 19.68 -13.26 -10.07
N GLN A 125 20.80 -13.78 -9.59
CA GLN A 125 22.01 -12.98 -9.38
C GLN A 125 22.55 -12.38 -10.68
N GLN A 126 22.61 -13.18 -11.75
CA GLN A 126 23.05 -12.72 -13.07
C GLN A 126 22.13 -11.64 -13.65
N PHE A 127 20.81 -11.80 -13.46
CA PHE A 127 19.84 -10.81 -13.90
C PHE A 127 20.10 -9.45 -13.24
N TYR A 128 20.13 -9.41 -11.90
CA TYR A 128 20.33 -8.14 -11.18
C TYR A 128 21.71 -7.53 -11.41
N ASP A 129 22.77 -8.34 -11.50
CA ASP A 129 24.12 -7.83 -11.77
C ASP A 129 24.19 -7.09 -13.12
N ALA A 130 23.63 -7.67 -14.15
CA ALA A 130 23.63 -7.07 -15.49
C ALA A 130 22.66 -5.87 -15.56
N TYR A 131 21.47 -5.97 -14.95
CA TYR A 131 20.51 -4.88 -14.91
C TYR A 131 21.10 -3.66 -14.17
N PHE A 132 21.71 -3.87 -13.00
CA PHE A 132 22.37 -2.81 -12.24
C PHE A 132 23.54 -2.20 -13.00
N ALA A 133 24.31 -3.00 -13.72
CA ALA A 133 25.42 -2.47 -14.53
C ALA A 133 24.93 -1.53 -15.64
N GLU A 134 23.84 -1.88 -16.33
CA GLU A 134 23.28 -1.01 -17.38
C GLU A 134 22.65 0.26 -16.77
N VAL A 135 21.89 0.14 -15.69
CA VAL A 135 21.31 1.31 -15.00
C VAL A 135 22.40 2.21 -14.42
N ALA A 136 23.41 1.66 -13.76
CA ALA A 136 24.52 2.43 -13.22
C ALA A 136 25.30 3.19 -14.30
N ALA A 137 25.44 2.60 -15.50
CA ALA A 137 26.08 3.24 -16.64
C ALA A 137 25.25 4.42 -17.19
N LEU A 138 23.91 4.31 -17.19
CA LEU A 138 23.02 5.41 -17.55
C LEU A 138 23.09 6.54 -16.53
N PHE A 139 23.07 6.22 -15.24
CA PHE A 139 23.18 7.18 -14.13
C PHE A 139 24.65 7.49 -13.79
N LYS A 140 25.44 7.79 -14.80
CA LYS A 140 26.91 7.94 -14.72
C LYS A 140 27.40 8.99 -13.72
N TYR A 141 26.61 10.01 -13.42
CA TYR A 141 26.98 11.08 -12.49
C TYR A 141 26.49 10.81 -11.06
N SER A 142 25.58 9.87 -10.87
CA SER A 142 25.09 9.52 -9.55
C SER A 142 26.17 8.82 -8.73
N LYS A 143 26.34 9.31 -7.51
CA LYS A 143 27.17 8.65 -6.51
C LYS A 143 26.45 7.45 -5.87
N TYR A 144 25.13 7.52 -5.80
CA TYR A 144 24.31 6.59 -5.04
C TYR A 144 23.47 5.70 -5.97
N PHE A 145 23.07 4.55 -5.43
CA PHE A 145 22.13 3.63 -6.06
C PHE A 145 21.28 2.99 -4.97
N HIS A 146 19.96 3.17 -5.05
CA HIS A 146 19.04 2.58 -4.10
C HIS A 146 18.56 1.22 -4.61
N ALA A 147 18.87 0.16 -3.86
CA ALA A 147 18.63 -1.22 -4.24
C ALA A 147 17.34 -1.83 -3.64
N GLY A 148 16.42 -1.02 -3.12
CA GLY A 148 15.17 -1.52 -2.50
C GLY A 148 15.42 -2.29 -1.22
N LEU A 149 15.03 -3.57 -1.18
CA LEU A 149 15.16 -4.56 -0.08
C LEU A 149 14.11 -4.41 1.03
N ASP A 150 13.03 -3.69 0.79
CA ASP A 150 11.91 -3.58 1.72
C ASP A 150 10.94 -4.77 1.58
N GLU A 151 10.32 -5.12 2.72
CA GLU A 151 9.15 -6.01 2.78
C GLU A 151 9.35 -7.41 2.15
N ASP A 152 10.52 -7.97 2.34
CA ASP A 152 10.88 -9.26 1.77
C ASP A 152 10.31 -10.44 2.58
N PHE A 153 9.00 -10.63 2.50
CA PHE A 153 8.29 -11.65 3.29
C PHE A 153 8.34 -13.06 2.70
N ASP A 154 8.66 -13.19 1.43
CA ASP A 154 8.80 -14.49 0.78
C ASP A 154 10.20 -15.09 0.92
N ILE A 155 11.15 -14.37 1.55
CA ILE A 155 12.51 -14.86 1.78
C ILE A 155 12.49 -16.23 2.47
N GLY A 156 13.28 -17.18 1.99
CA GLY A 156 13.33 -18.53 2.54
C GLY A 156 12.17 -19.43 2.11
N SER A 157 11.39 -19.08 1.08
CA SER A 157 10.22 -19.87 0.66
C SER A 157 10.57 -21.04 -0.26
N CYS A 158 11.56 -20.92 -1.13
CA CYS A 158 11.97 -22.01 -2.01
C CYS A 158 12.86 -23.06 -1.30
N SER A 159 13.00 -24.24 -1.89
CA SER A 159 13.79 -25.33 -1.33
C SER A 159 15.26 -24.95 -1.10
N LEU A 160 15.85 -24.18 -2.02
CA LEU A 160 17.24 -23.71 -1.94
C LEU A 160 17.46 -22.79 -0.73
N CYS A 161 16.59 -21.78 -0.57
CA CYS A 161 16.69 -20.82 0.51
C CYS A 161 16.31 -21.43 1.86
N LYS A 162 15.35 -22.37 1.90
CA LYS A 162 15.05 -23.14 3.13
C LYS A 162 16.24 -23.90 3.64
N ALA A 163 16.98 -24.56 2.75
CA ALA A 163 18.17 -25.31 3.15
C ALA A 163 19.24 -24.38 3.75
N ASP A 164 19.42 -23.18 3.18
CA ASP A 164 20.34 -22.17 3.73
C ASP A 164 19.87 -21.65 5.10
N VAL A 165 18.58 -21.33 5.23
CA VAL A 165 17.99 -20.89 6.51
C VAL A 165 18.15 -21.94 7.60
N GLU A 166 17.91 -23.22 7.29
CA GLU A 166 18.10 -24.33 8.22
C GLU A 166 19.57 -24.52 8.61
N ALA A 167 20.49 -24.38 7.66
CA ALA A 167 21.92 -24.55 7.90
C ALA A 167 22.53 -23.42 8.75
N HIS A 168 22.00 -22.20 8.66
CA HIS A 168 22.56 -21.01 9.30
C HIS A 168 21.69 -20.41 10.41
N GLY A 169 20.59 -21.06 10.76
CA GLY A 169 19.80 -20.70 11.93
C GLY A 169 18.86 -19.50 11.76
N GLY A 170 18.48 -19.14 10.54
CA GLY A 170 17.48 -18.13 10.31
C GLY A 170 17.64 -17.31 9.02
N ILE A 171 16.60 -16.54 8.68
CA ILE A 171 16.55 -15.71 7.47
C ILE A 171 17.57 -14.55 7.50
N GLY A 172 17.99 -14.12 8.70
CA GLY A 172 18.94 -13.01 8.85
C GLY A 172 20.27 -13.27 8.14
N HIS A 173 20.78 -14.51 8.20
CA HIS A 173 22.01 -14.88 7.46
C HIS A 173 21.82 -14.71 5.95
N LEU A 174 20.72 -15.21 5.41
CA LEU A 174 20.40 -15.14 3.99
C LEU A 174 20.27 -13.68 3.53
N PHE A 175 19.55 -12.87 4.29
CA PHE A 175 19.35 -11.45 4.02
C PHE A 175 20.68 -10.68 4.06
N LEU A 176 21.50 -10.89 5.09
CA LEU A 176 22.82 -10.26 5.21
C LEU A 176 23.76 -10.65 4.07
N SER A 177 23.75 -11.92 3.67
CA SER A 177 24.56 -12.42 2.55
C SER A 177 24.19 -11.72 1.24
N HIS A 178 22.88 -11.49 1.04
CA HIS A 178 22.37 -10.76 -0.11
C HIS A 178 22.78 -9.27 -0.06
N ILE A 179 22.66 -8.60 1.08
CA ILE A 179 23.15 -7.22 1.27
C ILE A 179 24.63 -7.10 0.92
N LYS A 180 25.46 -7.99 1.49
CA LYS A 180 26.93 -7.98 1.26
C LYS A 180 27.25 -8.17 -0.22
N ARG A 181 26.57 -9.10 -0.89
CA ARG A 181 26.76 -9.38 -2.31
C ARG A 181 26.35 -8.18 -3.18
N THR A 182 25.14 -7.67 -2.99
CA THR A 182 24.61 -6.53 -3.78
C THR A 182 25.50 -5.29 -3.59
N ASN A 183 25.92 -5.02 -2.35
CA ASN A 183 26.86 -3.94 -2.05
C ASN A 183 28.20 -4.11 -2.80
N ALA A 184 28.74 -5.33 -2.86
CA ALA A 184 29.98 -5.58 -3.61
C ALA A 184 29.82 -5.29 -5.11
N VAL A 185 28.69 -5.69 -5.70
CA VAL A 185 28.39 -5.42 -7.12
C VAL A 185 28.31 -3.91 -7.38
N LEU A 186 27.51 -3.18 -6.58
CA LEU A 186 27.34 -1.74 -6.76
C LEU A 186 28.64 -0.96 -6.50
N ASN A 187 29.44 -1.36 -5.52
CA ASN A 187 30.76 -0.78 -5.28
C ASN A 187 31.70 -0.98 -6.48
N ALA A 188 31.69 -2.16 -7.10
CA ALA A 188 32.48 -2.41 -8.32
C ALA A 188 32.04 -1.53 -9.50
N LEU A 189 30.76 -1.09 -9.50
CA LEU A 189 30.22 -0.13 -10.46
C LEU A 189 30.45 1.34 -10.05
N GLY A 190 31.15 1.59 -8.93
CA GLY A 190 31.45 2.92 -8.42
C GLY A 190 30.26 3.59 -7.71
N LYS A 191 29.30 2.83 -7.24
CA LYS A 191 28.09 3.31 -6.55
C LYS A 191 28.10 2.99 -5.06
N GLU A 192 27.63 3.92 -4.24
CA GLU A 192 27.32 3.65 -2.83
C GLU A 192 25.88 3.15 -2.72
N MET A 193 25.69 2.00 -2.08
CA MET A 193 24.39 1.36 -1.97
C MET A 193 23.52 2.01 -0.90
N MET A 194 22.27 2.30 -1.24
CA MET A 194 21.19 2.65 -0.32
C MET A 194 20.17 1.51 -0.30
N ILE A 195 19.57 1.26 0.86
CA ILE A 195 18.52 0.25 1.02
C ILE A 195 17.44 0.72 2.00
N TRP A 196 16.25 0.22 1.85
CA TRP A 196 15.24 0.24 2.91
C TRP A 196 15.65 -0.75 4.01
N ASP A 197 15.35 -0.43 5.24
CA ASP A 197 15.92 -1.13 6.40
C ASP A 197 14.90 -1.85 7.27
N ASP A 198 13.63 -1.88 6.89
CA ASP A 198 12.54 -2.45 7.68
C ASP A 198 12.76 -3.91 8.05
N MET A 199 13.38 -4.71 7.17
CA MET A 199 13.72 -6.10 7.45
C MET A 199 14.73 -6.25 8.59
N LEU A 200 15.53 -5.24 8.89
CA LEU A 200 16.50 -5.27 10.00
C LEU A 200 15.82 -5.25 11.38
N VAL A 201 14.57 -4.79 11.45
CA VAL A 201 13.79 -4.87 12.70
C VAL A 201 13.48 -6.33 13.06
N TYR A 202 13.37 -7.20 12.07
CA TYR A 202 13.13 -8.64 12.28
C TYR A 202 14.40 -9.42 12.53
N CYS A 203 15.53 -8.96 12.00
CA CYS A 203 16.83 -9.61 12.09
C CYS A 203 17.89 -8.66 12.67
N PRO A 204 17.69 -8.06 13.88
CA PRO A 204 18.59 -7.05 14.42
C PRO A 204 19.99 -7.59 14.74
N GLU A 205 20.15 -8.91 14.86
CA GLU A 205 21.43 -9.58 15.09
C GLU A 205 22.43 -9.39 13.95
N ILE A 206 21.95 -9.12 12.72
CA ILE A 206 22.84 -8.92 11.56
C ILE A 206 23.36 -7.48 11.44
N ILE A 207 22.77 -6.52 12.14
CA ILE A 207 23.12 -5.09 12.05
C ILE A 207 24.62 -4.82 12.26
N PRO A 208 25.31 -5.44 13.23
CA PRO A 208 26.75 -5.25 13.41
C PRO A 208 27.61 -5.62 12.20
N GLU A 209 27.11 -6.54 11.37
CA GLU A 209 27.82 -7.08 10.21
C GLU A 209 27.53 -6.40 8.89
N ILE A 210 26.59 -5.44 8.86
CA ILE A 210 26.27 -4.66 7.66
C ILE A 210 27.50 -3.83 7.25
N PRO A 211 27.87 -3.84 5.95
CA PRO A 211 28.99 -3.04 5.46
C PRO A 211 28.79 -1.54 5.75
N LYS A 212 29.83 -0.88 6.28
CA LYS A 212 29.72 0.52 6.77
C LYS A 212 29.52 1.56 5.65
N ASN A 213 29.71 1.17 4.41
CA ASN A 213 29.43 2.01 3.25
C ASN A 213 27.98 1.91 2.74
N VAL A 214 27.19 0.98 3.25
CA VAL A 214 25.74 0.91 2.99
C VAL A 214 25.03 2.04 3.74
N ILE A 215 24.02 2.61 3.10
CA ILE A 215 23.17 3.66 3.66
C ILE A 215 21.79 3.08 3.92
N LEU A 216 21.35 3.17 5.16
CA LEU A 216 20.08 2.63 5.62
C LEU A 216 19.01 3.73 5.58
N CYS A 217 17.97 3.52 4.79
CA CYS A 217 16.84 4.43 4.68
C CYS A 217 15.69 3.89 5.53
N THR A 218 15.54 4.45 6.74
CA THR A 218 14.49 4.03 7.67
C THR A 218 13.18 4.70 7.32
N TRP A 219 12.25 3.95 6.79
CA TRP A 219 10.94 4.49 6.47
C TRP A 219 9.92 4.26 7.59
N CYS A 220 9.14 5.27 7.86
CA CYS A 220 8.03 5.23 8.78
C CYS A 220 7.02 6.28 8.32
N TYR A 221 5.75 5.91 8.17
CA TYR A 221 4.72 6.80 7.64
C TYR A 221 3.66 7.18 8.68
N ASP A 222 3.87 6.76 9.91
CA ASP A 222 3.01 7.10 11.03
C ASP A 222 3.60 8.18 11.92
N TYR A 223 2.86 8.62 12.92
CA TYR A 223 3.34 9.51 13.96
C TYR A 223 4.50 8.84 14.74
N VAL A 224 5.61 9.55 14.89
CA VAL A 224 6.77 9.07 15.65
C VAL A 224 6.80 9.78 17.00
N ASP A 225 6.51 9.06 18.07
CA ASP A 225 6.59 9.55 19.44
C ASP A 225 7.92 9.18 20.11
N LEU A 226 8.22 7.88 20.23
CA LEU A 226 9.43 7.37 20.88
C LEU A 226 10.39 6.71 19.89
N TYR A 227 9.85 5.91 18.96
CA TYR A 227 10.62 5.16 17.96
C TYR A 227 9.87 5.13 16.63
N PRO A 228 10.59 5.15 15.50
CA PRO A 228 9.95 4.88 14.22
C PRO A 228 9.36 3.46 14.26
N ARG A 229 8.08 3.39 14.01
CA ARG A 229 7.40 2.13 13.82
C ARG A 229 7.39 1.88 12.32
N ALA A 230 8.30 1.02 11.85
CA ALA A 230 8.15 0.48 10.52
C ALA A 230 6.73 -0.11 10.39
N PRO A 231 6.13 -0.18 9.20
CA PRO A 231 4.73 -0.59 9.00
C PRO A 231 4.41 -1.93 9.63
N MET A 232 5.42 -2.75 9.83
CA MET A 232 5.32 -4.06 10.48
C MET A 232 5.44 -3.98 11.99
N ALA A 233 5.19 -2.83 12.56
CA ALA A 233 5.35 -2.53 13.98
C ALA A 233 6.72 -2.97 14.50
N ASN A 234 7.54 -2.03 14.88
CA ASN A 234 8.72 -2.31 15.72
C ASN A 234 8.25 -2.91 17.05
N SER A 235 7.76 -4.13 16.98
CA SER A 235 7.18 -4.86 18.13
C SER A 235 8.21 -5.04 19.24
N ARG A 236 9.49 -4.97 18.92
CA ARG A 236 10.61 -5.01 19.87
C ARG A 236 10.92 -3.64 20.47
N GLN A 237 10.23 -2.57 20.05
CA GLN A 237 10.44 -1.20 20.52
C GLN A 237 11.92 -0.79 20.52
N THR A 238 12.63 -1.14 19.45
CA THR A 238 14.06 -0.87 19.32
C THR A 238 14.29 0.54 18.83
N ASP A 239 15.14 1.28 19.51
CA ASP A 239 15.68 2.54 19.01
C ASP A 239 16.71 2.25 17.91
N ILE A 240 16.21 2.21 16.67
CA ILE A 240 17.00 1.75 15.54
C ILE A 240 18.15 2.71 15.22
N PHE A 241 17.96 4.03 15.39
CA PHE A 241 19.01 5.01 15.11
C PHE A 241 20.14 4.93 16.13
N ALA A 242 19.82 4.78 17.42
CA ALA A 242 20.84 4.51 18.44
C ALA A 242 21.64 3.25 18.13
N LEU A 243 20.97 2.20 17.61
CA LEU A 243 21.62 0.96 17.22
C LEU A 243 22.55 1.16 16.02
N TYR A 244 22.14 1.95 15.02
CA TYR A 244 22.96 2.28 13.85
C TYR A 244 24.19 3.10 14.25
N GLU A 245 24.04 4.14 15.08
CA GLU A 245 25.17 4.92 15.59
C GLU A 245 26.17 4.08 16.37
N LYS A 246 25.66 3.22 17.27
CA LYS A 246 26.50 2.28 18.02
C LYS A 246 27.35 1.40 17.11
N ASN A 247 26.82 1.03 15.93
CA ASN A 247 27.51 0.19 14.97
C ASN A 247 28.24 0.99 13.88
N GLY A 248 28.27 2.32 13.94
CA GLY A 248 28.94 3.18 12.97
C GLY A 248 28.37 3.07 11.56
N LEU A 249 27.06 2.86 11.44
CA LEU A 249 26.34 2.76 10.18
C LEU A 249 25.83 4.14 9.73
N ARG A 250 25.69 4.32 8.43
CA ARG A 250 25.11 5.51 7.84
C ARG A 250 23.63 5.29 7.64
N TYR A 251 22.82 6.27 7.96
CA TYR A 251 21.36 6.15 7.87
C TYR A 251 20.69 7.50 7.63
N MET A 252 19.41 7.47 7.25
CA MET A 252 18.54 8.63 7.14
C MET A 252 17.08 8.25 7.38
N PRO A 253 16.26 9.15 7.96
CA PRO A 253 14.81 8.98 8.03
C PRO A 253 14.20 9.13 6.65
N ALA A 254 13.24 8.29 6.33
CA ALA A 254 12.42 8.38 5.15
C ALA A 254 10.95 8.62 5.55
N VAL A 255 10.50 9.86 5.35
CA VAL A 255 9.13 10.31 5.64
C VAL A 255 8.24 10.14 4.40
N TRP A 256 6.93 10.17 4.60
CA TRP A 256 5.98 10.30 3.50
C TRP A 256 5.27 11.66 3.58
N CYS A 257 5.50 12.52 2.61
CA CYS A 257 4.95 13.89 2.62
C CYS A 257 3.42 13.95 2.73
N ASN A 258 2.71 12.91 2.35
CA ASN A 258 1.26 12.84 2.47
C ASN A 258 0.73 12.94 3.92
N PHE A 259 1.63 12.84 4.90
CA PHE A 259 1.32 12.95 6.33
C PHE A 259 2.23 13.97 6.99
N THR A 260 1.77 15.21 7.11
CA THR A 260 2.55 16.30 7.70
C THR A 260 2.98 15.99 9.13
N HIS A 261 2.12 15.33 9.92
CA HIS A 261 2.46 14.88 11.26
C HIS A 261 3.62 13.86 11.29
N ASN A 262 3.71 12.99 10.27
CA ASN A 262 4.85 12.10 10.10
C ASN A 262 6.11 12.88 9.77
N VAL A 263 6.02 13.79 8.80
CA VAL A 263 7.13 14.67 8.41
C VAL A 263 7.72 15.40 9.62
N ASP A 264 6.87 16.03 10.42
CA ASP A 264 7.30 16.82 11.58
C ASP A 264 7.87 15.95 12.70
N THR A 265 7.17 14.89 13.06
CA THR A 265 7.56 14.06 14.21
C THR A 265 8.77 13.19 13.93
N PHE A 266 8.86 12.62 12.73
CA PHE A 266 9.99 11.80 12.36
C PHE A 266 11.26 12.64 12.11
N THR A 267 11.14 13.84 11.52
CA THR A 267 12.26 14.78 11.42
C THR A 267 12.74 15.17 12.81
N LYS A 268 11.83 15.54 13.73
CA LYS A 268 12.17 15.89 15.10
C LYS A 268 12.84 14.76 15.86
N TYR A 269 12.38 13.52 15.70
CA TYR A 269 13.03 12.34 16.26
C TYR A 269 14.45 12.20 15.72
N ALA A 270 14.62 12.28 14.40
CA ALA A 270 15.90 12.12 13.74
C ALA A 270 16.91 13.23 14.08
N ASP A 271 16.44 14.44 14.40
CA ASP A 271 17.29 15.56 14.83
C ASP A 271 17.99 15.31 16.19
N ASN A 272 17.58 14.30 16.97
CA ASN A 272 18.30 13.87 18.16
C ASN A 272 19.54 13.01 17.85
N TYR A 273 19.76 12.64 16.59
CA TYR A 273 20.82 11.77 16.10
C TYR A 273 21.62 12.46 14.98
N HIS A 274 22.54 11.72 14.33
CA HIS A 274 23.41 12.27 13.28
C HIS A 274 23.11 11.64 11.89
N PRO A 275 21.86 11.71 11.40
CA PRO A 275 21.55 11.19 10.08
C PRO A 275 22.34 11.93 9.02
N MET A 276 22.72 11.22 7.95
CA MET A 276 23.45 11.84 6.84
C MET A 276 22.55 12.73 5.96
N GLY A 277 21.25 12.65 6.12
CA GLY A 277 20.27 13.41 5.37
C GLY A 277 18.84 13.04 5.74
N TYR A 278 17.92 13.38 4.84
CA TYR A 278 16.48 13.11 4.95
C TYR A 278 15.95 12.67 3.61
N TYR A 279 15.00 11.78 3.61
CA TYR A 279 14.37 11.24 2.40
C TYR A 279 12.85 11.46 2.47
N ASN A 280 12.29 12.15 1.47
CA ASN A 280 10.87 12.34 1.31
C ASN A 280 10.34 11.38 0.25
N THR A 281 9.65 10.34 0.66
CA THR A 281 9.01 9.41 -0.28
C THR A 281 7.76 10.04 -0.86
N VAL A 282 7.56 9.83 -2.15
CA VAL A 282 6.36 10.21 -2.88
C VAL A 282 5.95 9.02 -3.73
N TRP A 283 4.85 8.40 -3.39
CA TRP A 283 4.28 7.28 -4.13
C TRP A 283 3.14 7.81 -4.99
N GLY A 284 3.47 8.18 -6.22
CA GLY A 284 2.56 8.80 -7.17
C GLY A 284 1.94 7.78 -8.10
N MET A 285 0.68 8.00 -8.50
CA MET A 285 -0.03 7.03 -9.33
C MET A 285 -0.84 7.62 -10.48
N SER A 286 -1.11 8.93 -10.51
CA SER A 286 -1.91 9.57 -11.55
C SER A 286 -1.61 11.07 -11.65
N SER A 287 -2.08 11.74 -12.70
CA SER A 287 -1.76 13.16 -12.94
C SER A 287 -2.20 14.09 -11.80
N GLU A 288 -3.41 13.89 -11.31
CA GLU A 288 -3.93 14.67 -10.20
C GLU A 288 -3.16 14.40 -8.92
N GLN A 289 -2.61 13.20 -8.74
CA GLN A 289 -1.87 12.84 -7.55
C GLN A 289 -0.59 13.65 -7.41
N LEU A 290 0.16 13.82 -8.50
CA LEU A 290 1.36 14.63 -8.47
C LEU A 290 1.04 16.08 -8.12
N LEU A 291 0.08 16.70 -8.79
CA LEU A 291 -0.37 18.07 -8.49
C LEU A 291 -0.83 18.23 -7.04
N PHE A 292 -1.57 17.23 -6.53
CA PHE A 292 -2.05 17.23 -5.15
C PHE A 292 -0.93 17.26 -4.12
N VAL A 293 0.18 16.53 -4.36
CA VAL A 293 1.27 16.39 -3.39
C VAL A 293 2.30 17.51 -3.44
N TYR A 294 2.31 18.36 -4.47
CA TYR A 294 3.27 19.46 -4.58
C TYR A 294 3.30 20.38 -3.34
N PRO A 295 2.15 20.83 -2.77
CA PRO A 295 2.18 21.62 -1.53
C PRO A 295 2.81 20.85 -0.36
N LEU A 296 2.61 19.54 -0.27
CA LEU A 296 3.17 18.69 0.79
C LEU A 296 4.68 18.46 0.61
N ILE A 297 5.14 18.35 -0.64
CA ILE A 297 6.58 18.32 -0.96
C ILE A 297 7.23 19.66 -0.57
N ALA A 298 6.58 20.79 -0.91
CA ALA A 298 7.05 22.11 -0.52
C ALA A 298 7.11 22.26 1.00
N TYR A 299 6.06 21.85 1.72
CA TYR A 299 6.00 21.83 3.17
C TYR A 299 7.20 21.10 3.80
N THR A 300 7.50 19.90 3.29
CA THR A 300 8.63 19.09 3.75
C THR A 300 9.97 19.77 3.46
N GLY A 301 10.14 20.29 2.25
CA GLY A 301 11.36 21.01 1.85
C GLY A 301 11.59 22.29 2.64
N MET A 302 10.54 23.03 2.98
CA MET A 302 10.60 24.20 3.85
C MET A 302 11.08 23.83 5.25
N LEU A 303 10.57 22.73 5.84
CA LEU A 303 11.03 22.23 7.13
C LEU A 303 12.55 21.96 7.13
N TRP A 304 13.03 21.22 6.14
CA TRP A 304 14.44 20.84 6.04
C TRP A 304 15.37 21.97 5.59
N SER A 305 14.80 23.10 5.20
CA SER A 305 15.51 24.34 4.89
C SER A 305 15.33 25.41 5.96
N ASP A 306 14.89 25.01 7.15
CA ASP A 306 14.65 25.87 8.32
C ASP A 306 13.65 27.03 8.07
N ARG A 307 12.80 26.90 7.04
CA ARG A 307 11.72 27.86 6.79
C ARG A 307 10.50 27.46 7.62
N PHE A 308 10.08 28.34 8.52
CA PHE A 308 8.98 28.10 9.46
C PHE A 308 9.13 26.78 10.24
N LYS A 309 10.36 26.47 10.68
CA LYS A 309 10.69 25.18 11.31
C LYS A 309 9.79 24.89 12.52
N ASP A 310 9.56 25.89 13.35
CA ASP A 310 8.79 25.77 14.59
C ASP A 310 7.32 26.16 14.46
N ASP A 311 6.86 26.52 13.26
CA ASP A 311 5.46 26.88 12.98
C ASP A 311 4.89 26.05 11.83
N PRO A 312 4.39 24.83 12.10
CA PRO A 312 3.79 23.96 11.09
C PRO A 312 2.59 24.61 10.37
N ALA A 313 1.81 25.42 11.08
CA ALA A 313 0.63 26.05 10.51
C ALA A 313 1.02 27.14 9.50
N GLU A 314 2.02 27.98 9.81
CA GLU A 314 2.52 28.96 8.87
C GLU A 314 3.23 28.31 7.69
N ARG A 315 3.99 27.24 7.95
CA ARG A 315 4.62 26.44 6.88
C ARG A 315 3.60 25.89 5.91
N MET A 316 2.45 25.36 6.38
CA MET A 316 1.38 24.87 5.51
C MET A 316 0.75 26.01 4.73
N ARG A 317 0.45 27.15 5.36
CA ARG A 317 -0.08 28.33 4.66
C ARG A 317 0.87 28.80 3.56
N ALA A 318 2.16 28.88 3.84
CA ALA A 318 3.17 29.25 2.88
C ALA A 318 3.28 28.26 1.73
N ALA A 319 3.28 26.97 2.02
CA ALA A 319 3.34 25.92 1.01
C ALA A 319 2.14 25.98 0.06
N VAL A 320 0.94 26.10 0.61
CA VAL A 320 -0.30 26.21 -0.19
C VAL A 320 -0.31 27.52 -1.03
N SER A 321 -0.02 28.67 -0.41
CA SER A 321 -0.01 29.95 -1.11
C SER A 321 1.04 29.99 -2.23
N GLU A 322 2.28 29.56 -1.96
CA GLU A 322 3.38 29.61 -2.93
C GLU A 322 3.24 28.61 -4.09
N VAL A 323 2.66 27.45 -3.81
CA VAL A 323 2.52 26.38 -4.82
C VAL A 323 1.25 26.54 -5.64
N ILE A 324 0.13 26.81 -4.97
CA ILE A 324 -1.19 26.89 -5.63
C ILE A 324 -1.43 28.31 -6.18
N GLY A 325 -0.74 29.31 -5.64
CA GLY A 325 -0.95 30.70 -6.02
C GLY A 325 -2.24 31.28 -5.41
N ALA A 326 -2.69 30.74 -4.27
CA ALA A 326 -3.83 31.29 -3.54
C ALA A 326 -3.41 32.51 -2.72
N GLU A 327 -4.14 33.62 -2.88
CA GLU A 327 -3.89 34.89 -2.17
C GLU A 327 -4.98 35.21 -1.15
N ASP A 328 -6.21 34.77 -1.40
CA ASP A 328 -7.34 34.99 -0.49
C ASP A 328 -7.17 34.13 0.79
N PRO A 329 -7.25 34.74 1.98
CA PRO A 329 -7.06 34.00 3.24
C PRO A 329 -8.07 32.85 3.44
N MET A 330 -9.30 32.98 2.90
CA MET A 330 -10.31 31.92 2.98
C MET A 330 -9.92 30.76 2.07
N ASP A 331 -9.48 31.03 0.85
CA ASP A 331 -9.03 30.01 -0.08
C ASP A 331 -7.84 29.25 0.50
N ILE A 332 -6.85 29.97 1.04
CA ILE A 332 -5.69 29.35 1.70
C ILE A 332 -6.15 28.43 2.84
N ALA A 333 -7.07 28.91 3.69
CA ALA A 333 -7.55 28.11 4.83
C ALA A 333 -8.27 26.83 4.39
N VAL A 334 -9.13 26.91 3.37
CA VAL A 334 -9.85 25.75 2.81
C VAL A 334 -8.87 24.76 2.17
N LEU A 335 -7.93 25.26 1.37
CA LEU A 335 -6.94 24.42 0.69
C LEU A 335 -5.98 23.75 1.69
N CYS A 336 -5.50 24.48 2.72
CA CYS A 336 -4.72 23.87 3.79
C CYS A 336 -5.48 22.73 4.48
N ARG A 337 -6.77 22.96 4.77
CA ARG A 337 -7.63 21.96 5.41
C ARG A 337 -7.79 20.71 4.54
N ALA A 338 -7.92 20.85 3.22
CA ALA A 338 -8.08 19.73 2.29
C ALA A 338 -6.76 18.97 2.09
N VAL A 339 -5.64 19.68 1.89
CA VAL A 339 -4.33 19.07 1.64
C VAL A 339 -3.82 18.27 2.85
N ASP A 340 -4.10 18.75 4.07
CA ASP A 340 -3.63 18.11 5.31
C ASP A 340 -4.63 17.07 5.86
N LYS A 341 -5.26 16.29 4.99
CA LYS A 341 -6.18 15.23 5.42
C LYS A 341 -5.62 13.85 5.08
N PRO A 342 -5.21 13.07 6.10
CA PRO A 342 -4.65 11.74 5.89
C PRO A 342 -5.54 10.82 5.05
N TYR A 343 -6.86 10.86 5.26
CA TYR A 343 -7.80 10.02 4.52
C TYR A 343 -7.94 10.38 3.04
N LEU A 344 -7.74 11.66 2.67
CA LEU A 344 -7.67 12.05 1.26
C LEU A 344 -6.33 11.63 0.64
N ASN A 345 -5.26 11.68 1.42
CA ASN A 345 -3.90 11.41 0.96
C ASN A 345 -3.61 9.91 0.83
N ARG A 346 -4.20 9.10 1.69
CA ARG A 346 -3.97 7.64 1.74
C ARG A 346 -5.05 6.83 1.03
N GLY A 347 -6.15 7.48 0.67
CA GLY A 347 -7.32 6.77 0.17
C GLY A 347 -7.87 5.85 1.26
N MET A 348 -8.59 6.41 2.23
CA MET A 348 -9.19 5.64 3.34
C MET A 348 -10.34 4.75 2.87
N ILE A 349 -10.86 5.05 1.70
CA ILE A 349 -11.71 4.18 0.93
C ILE A 349 -10.90 3.74 -0.28
N TYR A 350 -10.75 2.46 -0.46
CA TYR A 350 -10.03 1.89 -1.59
C TYR A 350 -10.81 0.74 -2.18
N LEU A 351 -10.41 0.35 -3.38
CA LEU A 351 -11.00 -0.78 -4.08
C LEU A 351 -10.19 -2.04 -3.82
N VAL A 352 -10.89 -3.13 -3.58
CA VAL A 352 -10.33 -4.48 -3.61
C VAL A 352 -11.10 -5.27 -4.65
N GLY A 353 -10.52 -5.40 -5.83
CA GLY A 353 -11.25 -5.88 -6.99
C GLY A 353 -12.38 -4.92 -7.37
N ASP A 354 -13.61 -5.37 -7.28
CA ASP A 354 -14.84 -4.59 -7.52
C ASP A 354 -15.57 -4.23 -6.21
N HIS A 355 -14.90 -4.29 -5.06
CA HIS A 355 -15.45 -3.91 -3.76
C HIS A 355 -14.86 -2.60 -3.26
N ILE A 356 -15.73 -1.74 -2.72
CA ILE A 356 -15.33 -0.53 -2.01
C ILE A 356 -15.13 -0.91 -0.55
N VAL A 357 -13.97 -0.59 -0.01
CA VAL A 357 -13.59 -0.98 1.35
C VAL A 357 -13.17 0.24 2.16
N ARG A 358 -13.70 0.37 3.37
CA ARG A 358 -13.27 1.41 4.33
C ARG A 358 -12.09 0.95 5.16
N ARG A 359 -11.21 1.89 5.50
CA ARG A 359 -10.08 1.67 6.40
C ARG A 359 -10.32 2.18 7.83
N ASN A 360 -11.29 3.08 8.01
CA ASN A 360 -11.44 3.80 9.27
C ASN A 360 -12.82 3.55 9.91
N PRO A 361 -12.86 3.29 11.21
CA PRO A 361 -14.11 3.23 11.97
C PRO A 361 -14.84 4.59 12.08
N ASN A 362 -14.10 5.70 11.94
CA ASN A 362 -14.65 7.07 12.01
C ASN A 362 -15.27 7.55 10.69
N PHE A 363 -15.75 6.62 9.90
CA PHE A 363 -16.37 6.84 8.60
C PHE A 363 -17.36 8.00 8.55
N GLU A 364 -18.25 8.11 9.54
CA GLU A 364 -19.27 9.15 9.56
C GLU A 364 -18.68 10.57 9.72
N ASP A 365 -17.66 10.71 10.56
CA ASP A 365 -17.03 12.01 10.80
C ASP A 365 -16.21 12.45 9.60
N GLU A 366 -15.53 11.52 8.95
CA GLU A 366 -14.81 11.79 7.70
C GLU A 366 -15.77 12.17 6.59
N TYR A 367 -16.89 11.46 6.45
CA TYR A 367 -17.92 11.81 5.46
C TYR A 367 -18.49 13.21 5.67
N LYS A 368 -18.80 13.60 6.92
CA LYS A 368 -19.24 14.97 7.26
C LYS A 368 -18.18 16.01 6.87
N GLU A 369 -16.90 15.72 7.16
CA GLU A 369 -15.80 16.60 6.79
C GLU A 369 -15.66 16.74 5.27
N VAL A 370 -15.74 15.65 4.53
CA VAL A 370 -15.69 15.66 3.06
C VAL A 370 -16.85 16.43 2.48
N CYS A 371 -18.06 16.27 3.01
CA CYS A 371 -19.24 17.06 2.59
C CYS A 371 -19.01 18.55 2.81
N LEU A 372 -18.50 18.94 4.00
CA LEU A 372 -18.16 20.32 4.28
C LEU A 372 -17.09 20.86 3.33
N LEU A 373 -16.05 20.10 3.04
CA LEU A 373 -15.03 20.49 2.06
C LEU A 373 -15.65 20.70 0.67
N CYS A 374 -16.54 19.83 0.20
CA CYS A 374 -17.23 20.01 -1.08
C CYS A 374 -18.00 21.35 -1.14
N GLU A 375 -18.69 21.71 -0.05
CA GLU A 375 -19.39 23.00 0.04
C GLU A 375 -18.41 24.19 0.01
N LEU A 376 -17.32 24.11 0.78
CA LEU A 376 -16.30 25.14 0.84
C LEU A 376 -15.57 25.33 -0.51
N PHE A 377 -15.32 24.25 -1.25
CA PHE A 377 -14.75 24.33 -2.59
C PHE A 377 -15.62 25.09 -3.59
N GLY A 378 -16.94 25.07 -3.39
CA GLY A 378 -17.88 25.89 -4.17
C GLY A 378 -17.76 27.40 -3.94
N LEU A 379 -17.06 27.83 -2.88
CA LEU A 379 -16.87 29.23 -2.50
C LEU A 379 -15.48 29.78 -2.85
N LEU A 380 -14.56 28.93 -3.32
CA LEU A 380 -13.20 29.35 -3.66
C LEU A 380 -13.19 30.34 -4.82
N LYS A 381 -12.35 31.36 -4.70
CA LYS A 381 -12.06 32.34 -5.76
C LYS A 381 -10.88 31.89 -6.63
N THR A 382 -9.93 31.17 -6.06
CA THR A 382 -8.80 30.60 -6.79
C THR A 382 -9.26 29.42 -7.63
N GLU A 383 -8.97 29.46 -8.93
CA GLU A 383 -9.29 28.36 -9.84
C GLU A 383 -8.08 28.09 -10.75
N ASN A 384 -7.51 26.92 -10.62
CA ASN A 384 -6.40 26.42 -11.44
C ASN A 384 -6.33 24.90 -11.36
N ASP A 385 -5.36 24.28 -12.03
CA ASP A 385 -5.25 22.84 -12.08
C ASP A 385 -4.92 22.20 -10.73
N PHE A 386 -4.19 22.89 -9.85
CA PHE A 386 -3.97 22.42 -8.48
C PHE A 386 -5.28 22.35 -7.68
N VAL A 387 -6.09 23.41 -7.76
CA VAL A 387 -7.40 23.44 -7.09
C VAL A 387 -8.31 22.35 -7.66
N ARG A 388 -8.29 22.12 -8.98
CA ARG A 388 -9.06 21.05 -9.62
C ARG A 388 -8.62 19.66 -9.15
N ALA A 389 -7.31 19.42 -9.05
CA ALA A 389 -6.78 18.15 -8.57
C ALA A 389 -7.19 17.88 -7.11
N ILE A 390 -7.15 18.90 -6.24
CA ILE A 390 -7.56 18.76 -4.84
C ILE A 390 -9.07 18.56 -4.74
N ARG A 391 -9.86 19.35 -5.49
CA ARG A 391 -11.32 19.23 -5.57
C ARG A 391 -11.73 17.81 -6.02
N PHE A 392 -11.10 17.30 -7.07
CA PHE A 392 -11.33 15.95 -7.55
C PHE A 392 -11.21 14.91 -6.43
N ARG A 393 -10.16 14.99 -5.62
CA ARG A 393 -9.97 14.05 -4.51
C ARG A 393 -11.05 14.14 -3.46
N VAL A 394 -11.44 15.36 -3.09
CA VAL A 394 -12.51 15.61 -2.12
C VAL A 394 -13.84 15.05 -2.64
N GLU A 395 -14.19 15.38 -3.87
CA GLU A 395 -15.44 14.92 -4.49
C GLU A 395 -15.43 13.40 -4.74
N ARG A 396 -14.30 12.83 -5.18
CA ARG A 396 -14.17 11.38 -5.36
C ARG A 396 -14.34 10.65 -4.04
N ALA A 397 -13.74 11.14 -2.97
CA ALA A 397 -13.92 10.57 -1.63
C ALA A 397 -15.40 10.59 -1.24
N LYS A 398 -16.11 11.71 -1.43
CA LYS A 398 -17.55 11.79 -1.15
C LYS A 398 -18.35 10.73 -1.90
N LEU A 399 -18.11 10.58 -3.21
CA LEU A 399 -18.83 9.62 -4.04
C LEU A 399 -18.56 8.17 -3.61
N LEU A 400 -17.33 7.85 -3.21
CA LEU A 400 -16.98 6.53 -2.69
C LEU A 400 -17.61 6.26 -1.32
N TYR A 401 -17.69 7.27 -0.44
CA TYR A 401 -18.41 7.16 0.83
C TYR A 401 -19.90 6.90 0.62
N GLU A 402 -20.52 7.63 -0.31
CA GLU A 402 -21.93 7.44 -0.65
C GLU A 402 -22.18 6.04 -1.25
N ALA A 403 -21.29 5.57 -2.13
CA ALA A 403 -21.39 4.23 -2.70
C ALA A 403 -21.23 3.14 -1.64
N LEU A 404 -20.28 3.30 -0.71
CA LEU A 404 -20.10 2.38 0.41
C LEU A 404 -21.33 2.33 1.32
N THR A 405 -21.96 3.48 1.59
CA THR A 405 -23.20 3.53 2.35
C THR A 405 -24.34 2.75 1.65
N GLU A 406 -24.41 2.81 0.32
CA GLU A 406 -25.37 2.01 -0.43
C GLU A 406 -25.03 0.51 -0.40
N ASP A 407 -23.75 0.15 -0.43
CA ASP A 407 -23.31 -1.25 -0.25
C ASP A 407 -23.75 -1.80 1.10
N GLU A 408 -23.49 -1.07 2.18
CA GLU A 408 -23.91 -1.44 3.54
C GLU A 408 -25.45 -1.57 3.65
N ARG A 409 -26.20 -0.64 3.09
CA ARG A 409 -27.68 -0.71 3.05
C ARG A 409 -28.20 -1.93 2.31
N LEU A 410 -27.57 -2.28 1.18
CA LEU A 410 -27.97 -3.47 0.42
C LEU A 410 -27.64 -4.77 1.16
N ILE A 411 -26.50 -4.80 1.88
CA ILE A 411 -26.12 -5.92 2.73
C ILE A 411 -27.14 -6.08 3.87
N ASP A 412 -27.43 -4.99 4.57
CA ASP A 412 -28.37 -4.98 5.69
C ASP A 412 -29.78 -5.39 5.25
N TYR A 413 -30.22 -4.91 4.10
CA TYR A 413 -31.50 -5.34 3.50
C TYR A 413 -31.55 -6.84 3.24
N ARG A 414 -30.49 -7.41 2.67
CA ARG A 414 -30.38 -8.85 2.43
C ARG A 414 -30.31 -9.66 3.71
N GLY A 415 -29.64 -9.12 4.71
CA GLY A 415 -29.55 -9.72 6.04
C GLY A 415 -30.86 -9.63 6.85
N GLY A 416 -31.86 -8.90 6.34
CA GLY A 416 -33.10 -8.64 7.06
C GLY A 416 -32.93 -7.76 8.28
N LEU A 417 -31.84 -6.99 8.33
CA LEU A 417 -31.49 -6.12 9.45
C LEU A 417 -32.11 -4.72 9.32
N TYR A 418 -32.41 -4.29 8.10
CA TYR A 418 -32.99 -2.98 7.80
C TYR A 418 -33.95 -3.02 6.61
N ASP A 419 -34.97 -2.14 6.67
CA ASP A 419 -35.81 -1.82 5.50
C ASP A 419 -35.06 -0.82 4.61
N ALA A 420 -34.27 -1.32 3.68
CA ALA A 420 -33.72 -0.50 2.60
C ALA A 420 -34.62 -0.60 1.36
N ASP A 421 -34.71 0.46 0.58
CA ASP A 421 -35.38 0.44 -0.73
C ASP A 421 -34.35 0.25 -1.86
N PRO A 422 -34.23 -0.96 -2.45
CA PRO A 422 -33.30 -1.19 -3.52
C PRO A 422 -33.54 -0.30 -4.77
N VAL A 423 -34.76 0.23 -4.95
CA VAL A 423 -35.09 1.15 -6.06
C VAL A 423 -34.43 2.51 -5.82
N GLU A 424 -34.51 3.00 -4.60
CA GLU A 424 -33.87 4.25 -4.24
C GLU A 424 -32.33 4.11 -4.21
N SER A 425 -31.81 2.96 -3.78
CA SER A 425 -30.37 2.64 -3.89
C SER A 425 -29.90 2.67 -5.33
N GLU A 426 -30.64 2.06 -6.27
CA GLU A 426 -30.31 2.11 -7.69
C GLU A 426 -30.25 3.55 -8.23
N LYS A 427 -31.22 4.39 -7.89
CA LYS A 427 -31.23 5.80 -8.31
C LYS A 427 -29.99 6.57 -7.83
N ARG A 428 -29.65 6.41 -6.53
CA ARG A 428 -28.44 7.03 -5.97
C ARG A 428 -27.17 6.52 -6.63
N LEU A 429 -27.05 5.22 -6.83
CA LEU A 429 -25.89 4.63 -7.50
C LEU A 429 -25.75 5.07 -8.96
N LEU A 430 -26.86 5.26 -9.68
CA LEU A 430 -26.84 5.83 -11.05
C LEU A 430 -26.36 7.28 -11.04
N ALA A 431 -26.76 8.07 -10.06
CA ALA A 431 -26.29 9.45 -9.92
C ALA A 431 -24.79 9.50 -9.60
N ILE A 432 -24.32 8.65 -8.68
CA ILE A 432 -22.89 8.50 -8.36
C ILE A 432 -22.10 8.10 -9.60
N ARG A 433 -22.58 7.12 -10.34
CA ARG A 433 -21.94 6.66 -11.59
C ARG A 433 -21.78 7.79 -12.63
N ALA A 434 -22.83 8.60 -12.79
CA ALA A 434 -22.79 9.73 -13.72
C ALA A 434 -21.74 10.78 -13.31
N GLN A 435 -21.62 11.07 -12.02
CA GLN A 435 -20.60 11.99 -11.51
C GLN A 435 -19.18 11.43 -11.68
N ILE A 436 -18.98 10.13 -11.43
CA ILE A 436 -17.68 9.47 -11.67
C ILE A 436 -17.26 9.56 -13.14
N LEU A 437 -18.21 9.39 -14.07
CA LEU A 437 -17.92 9.55 -15.50
C LEU A 437 -17.54 11.00 -15.86
N SER A 438 -18.24 12.00 -15.29
CA SER A 438 -17.87 13.41 -15.48
C SER A 438 -16.48 13.72 -14.94
N GLN A 439 -16.14 13.19 -13.78
CA GLN A 439 -14.79 13.32 -13.21
C GLN A 439 -13.72 12.68 -14.10
N TYR A 440 -14.03 11.54 -14.73
CA TYR A 440 -13.11 10.91 -15.65
C TYR A 440 -12.79 11.78 -16.86
N GLU A 441 -13.78 12.47 -17.41
CA GLU A 441 -13.57 13.41 -18.53
C GLU A 441 -12.64 14.56 -18.13
N GLU A 442 -12.80 15.11 -16.91
CA GLU A 442 -11.92 16.15 -16.39
C GLU A 442 -10.49 15.63 -16.17
N GLN A 443 -10.34 14.41 -15.66
CA GLN A 443 -9.04 13.78 -15.47
C GLN A 443 -8.32 13.50 -16.81
N CYS A 444 -9.07 13.10 -17.84
CA CYS A 444 -8.52 12.95 -19.18
C CYS A 444 -7.99 14.29 -19.73
N ALA A 445 -8.67 15.39 -19.46
CA ALA A 445 -8.21 16.71 -19.88
C ALA A 445 -6.94 17.17 -19.15
N LEU A 446 -6.83 16.88 -17.85
CA LEU A 446 -5.59 17.13 -17.08
C LEU A 446 -4.45 16.24 -17.58
N TRP A 447 -4.72 14.97 -17.82
CA TRP A 447 -3.74 14.04 -18.37
C TRP A 447 -3.15 14.52 -19.68
N GLU A 448 -4.01 14.91 -20.63
CA GLU A 448 -3.56 15.41 -21.93
C GLU A 448 -2.68 16.66 -21.80
N ARG A 449 -2.97 17.52 -20.83
CA ARG A 449 -2.21 18.74 -20.58
C ARG A 449 -0.80 18.47 -20.05
N TYR A 450 -0.66 17.56 -19.09
CA TYR A 450 0.61 17.31 -18.41
C TYR A 450 1.38 16.13 -19.00
N ARG A 451 0.67 15.17 -19.61
CA ARG A 451 1.22 13.91 -20.10
C ARG A 451 0.83 13.60 -21.54
N GLY A 452 0.59 14.64 -22.36
CA GLY A 452 0.19 14.43 -23.75
C GLY A 452 1.15 13.50 -24.48
N GLY A 453 0.59 12.47 -25.14
CA GLY A 453 1.35 11.43 -25.82
C GLY A 453 1.77 10.25 -24.94
N ILE A 454 1.55 10.28 -23.63
CA ILE A 454 1.71 9.10 -22.76
C ILE A 454 0.38 8.36 -22.66
N PRO A 455 0.34 7.02 -22.84
CA PRO A 455 -0.87 6.23 -22.68
C PRO A 455 -1.50 6.40 -21.29
N ARG A 456 -2.83 6.37 -21.24
CA ARG A 456 -3.60 6.61 -20.01
C ARG A 456 -3.98 5.32 -19.29
N GLU A 457 -3.27 4.23 -19.51
CA GLU A 457 -3.66 2.91 -19.01
C GLU A 457 -3.87 2.90 -17.49
N TYR A 458 -3.03 3.62 -16.76
CA TYR A 458 -3.15 3.73 -15.32
C TYR A 458 -4.42 4.47 -14.90
N LEU A 459 -4.66 5.64 -15.48
CA LEU A 459 -5.87 6.43 -15.24
C LEU A 459 -7.12 5.66 -15.65
N ASP A 460 -7.09 5.03 -16.83
CA ASP A 460 -8.20 4.23 -17.34
C ASP A 460 -8.47 3.01 -16.45
N GLY A 461 -7.41 2.36 -15.94
CA GLY A 461 -7.49 1.24 -15.01
C GLY A 461 -8.12 1.63 -13.66
N GLU A 462 -7.72 2.74 -13.09
CA GLU A 462 -8.29 3.27 -11.84
C GLU A 462 -9.79 3.56 -11.99
N HIS A 463 -10.17 4.29 -13.03
CA HIS A 463 -11.58 4.59 -13.29
C HIS A 463 -12.42 3.35 -13.61
N LYS A 464 -11.86 2.41 -14.36
CA LYS A 464 -12.52 1.13 -14.64
C LYS A 464 -12.78 0.34 -13.36
N GLY A 465 -11.84 0.34 -12.42
CA GLY A 465 -12.02 -0.28 -11.11
C GLY A 465 -13.20 0.33 -10.34
N VAL A 466 -13.23 1.65 -10.23
CA VAL A 466 -14.33 2.37 -9.56
C VAL A 466 -15.67 2.11 -10.25
N LEU A 467 -15.75 2.20 -11.56
CA LEU A 467 -16.98 1.92 -12.30
C LEU A 467 -17.43 0.47 -12.15
N SER A 468 -16.51 -0.50 -12.15
CA SER A 468 -16.83 -1.89 -11.89
C SER A 468 -17.45 -2.11 -10.51
N ALA A 469 -16.95 -1.41 -9.48
CA ALA A 469 -17.53 -1.45 -8.14
C ALA A 469 -18.96 -0.90 -8.13
N ILE A 470 -19.19 0.24 -8.76
CA ILE A 470 -20.55 0.81 -8.86
C ILE A 470 -21.48 -0.08 -9.69
N ASP A 471 -21.01 -0.63 -10.79
CA ASP A 471 -21.81 -1.52 -11.65
C ASP A 471 -22.17 -2.84 -10.92
N ARG A 472 -21.26 -3.34 -10.04
CA ARG A 472 -21.59 -4.43 -9.11
C ARG A 472 -22.72 -4.05 -8.18
N LEU A 473 -22.65 -2.90 -7.52
CA LEU A 473 -23.69 -2.41 -6.60
C LEU A 473 -25.03 -2.19 -7.32
N LEU A 474 -25.01 -1.63 -8.52
CA LEU A 474 -26.22 -1.48 -9.35
C LEU A 474 -26.86 -2.82 -9.67
N LYS A 475 -26.05 -3.82 -10.00
CA LYS A 475 -26.53 -5.17 -10.23
C LYS A 475 -27.17 -5.74 -8.98
N GLU A 476 -26.53 -5.56 -7.82
CA GLU A 476 -27.04 -6.03 -6.54
C GLU A 476 -28.35 -5.36 -6.14
N ALA A 477 -28.47 -4.03 -6.34
CA ALA A 477 -29.71 -3.30 -6.07
C ALA A 477 -30.86 -3.80 -6.96
N ARG A 478 -30.61 -4.06 -8.23
CA ARG A 478 -31.60 -4.61 -9.16
C ARG A 478 -32.02 -6.01 -8.80
N GLU A 479 -31.08 -6.82 -8.41
CA GLU A 479 -31.28 -8.23 -8.07
C GLU A 479 -31.94 -8.39 -6.70
N ALA A 480 -31.74 -7.47 -5.77
CA ALA A 480 -32.45 -7.45 -4.47
C ALA A 480 -33.97 -7.30 -4.60
N ARG A 481 -34.46 -6.78 -5.74
CA ARG A 481 -35.89 -6.66 -6.05
C ARG A 481 -36.58 -7.97 -6.39
N PHE A 482 -35.82 -8.99 -6.81
CA PHE A 482 -36.39 -10.14 -7.54
C PHE A 482 -36.25 -11.48 -6.83
N GLY A 483 -35.99 -11.50 -5.53
CA GLY A 483 -36.14 -12.76 -4.82
C GLY A 483 -35.05 -13.18 -3.87
N ASP A 484 -35.30 -14.33 -3.32
CA ASP A 484 -34.56 -15.00 -2.28
C ASP A 484 -33.15 -15.39 -2.76
N ARG A 485 -32.14 -14.83 -2.10
CA ARG A 485 -30.74 -15.06 -2.46
C ARG A 485 -29.97 -15.56 -1.26
N GLY A 486 -29.07 -16.47 -1.52
CA GLY A 486 -28.11 -16.88 -0.53
C GLY A 486 -27.13 -15.74 -0.21
N LEU A 487 -26.84 -15.59 1.06
CA LEU A 487 -25.86 -14.65 1.59
C LEU A 487 -25.04 -15.35 2.65
N LEU A 488 -23.72 -15.28 2.56
CA LEU A 488 -22.84 -15.53 3.68
C LEU A 488 -22.30 -14.17 4.17
N PHE A 489 -22.66 -13.81 5.38
CA PHE A 489 -22.20 -12.60 6.01
C PHE A 489 -21.18 -12.94 7.09
N LEU A 490 -20.05 -12.27 7.06
CA LEU A 490 -18.97 -12.43 8.02
C LEU A 490 -18.45 -11.05 8.41
N GLN A 491 -18.63 -10.66 9.65
CA GLN A 491 -18.01 -9.46 10.20
C GLN A 491 -16.80 -9.84 11.01
N MET A 492 -15.65 -9.23 10.68
CA MET A 492 -14.39 -9.47 11.37
C MET A 492 -13.82 -8.16 11.91
N LEU A 493 -13.20 -8.25 13.07
CA LEU A 493 -12.36 -7.21 13.65
C LEU A 493 -10.92 -7.65 13.60
N LEU A 494 -10.06 -6.78 13.09
CA LEU A 494 -8.63 -7.01 13.05
C LEU A 494 -7.96 -6.20 14.16
N PRO A 495 -7.23 -6.83 15.09
CA PRO A 495 -6.48 -6.11 16.12
C PRO A 495 -5.38 -5.23 15.52
N GLU A 496 -5.03 -4.15 16.23
CA GLU A 496 -4.05 -3.13 15.80
C GLU A 496 -2.68 -3.66 15.33
N LYS A 497 -2.31 -4.87 15.69
CA LYS A 497 -1.01 -5.47 15.35
C LYS A 497 -1.10 -6.52 14.25
N THR A 498 -2.26 -6.65 13.63
CA THR A 498 -2.45 -7.62 12.56
C THR A 498 -2.06 -7.01 11.22
N VAL A 499 -1.11 -7.61 10.54
CA VAL A 499 -0.55 -7.02 9.32
C VAL A 499 -0.76 -7.91 8.10
N TRP A 500 -0.71 -9.22 8.26
CA TRP A 500 -0.72 -10.14 7.12
C TRP A 500 -1.59 -11.36 7.39
N ILE A 501 -2.84 -11.27 7.00
CA ILE A 501 -3.77 -12.39 7.15
C ILE A 501 -4.43 -12.69 5.81
N ASN A 502 -4.32 -13.94 5.38
CA ASN A 502 -5.17 -14.49 4.33
C ASN A 502 -6.31 -15.24 4.98
N VAL A 503 -7.52 -14.84 4.68
CA VAL A 503 -8.73 -15.51 5.17
C VAL A 503 -9.26 -16.42 4.07
N LYS A 504 -9.56 -17.66 4.43
CA LYS A 504 -10.31 -18.58 3.60
C LYS A 504 -11.58 -18.99 4.33
N VAL A 505 -12.70 -18.93 3.66
CA VAL A 505 -13.98 -19.40 4.21
C VAL A 505 -14.45 -20.59 3.39
N THR A 506 -14.72 -21.70 4.06
CA THR A 506 -15.26 -22.91 3.43
C THR A 506 -16.63 -23.19 4.01
N VAL A 507 -17.63 -23.38 3.15
CA VAL A 507 -18.98 -23.76 3.52
C VAL A 507 -19.22 -25.21 3.14
N GLU A 508 -19.53 -26.05 4.13
CA GLU A 508 -20.00 -27.42 3.97
C GLU A 508 -21.53 -27.42 3.99
N TYR A 509 -22.13 -28.12 3.03
CA TYR A 509 -23.59 -28.24 2.92
C TYR A 509 -24.09 -29.58 3.43
N GLU A 510 -25.41 -29.68 3.70
CA GLU A 510 -26.04 -30.93 4.13
C GLU A 510 -25.89 -32.08 3.14
N ASP A 511 -25.71 -31.78 1.85
CA ASP A 511 -25.49 -32.78 0.79
C ASP A 511 -24.05 -33.32 0.76
N GLY A 512 -23.18 -32.86 1.64
CA GLY A 512 -21.77 -33.24 1.73
C GLY A 512 -20.87 -32.53 0.73
N THR A 513 -21.36 -31.61 -0.05
CA THR A 513 -20.52 -30.77 -0.92
C THR A 513 -19.90 -29.61 -0.15
N GLU A 514 -18.77 -29.11 -0.62
CA GLU A 514 -18.08 -27.96 -0.04
C GLU A 514 -17.78 -26.91 -1.09
N GLU A 515 -17.81 -25.64 -0.69
CA GLU A 515 -17.34 -24.51 -1.48
C GLU A 515 -16.42 -23.63 -0.65
N SER A 516 -15.29 -23.22 -1.25
CA SER A 516 -14.33 -22.33 -0.60
C SER A 516 -14.35 -20.96 -1.26
N PHE A 517 -14.29 -19.95 -0.42
CA PHE A 517 -14.26 -18.54 -0.79
C PHE A 517 -13.04 -17.89 -0.17
N ALA A 518 -12.32 -17.09 -0.96
CA ALA A 518 -11.39 -16.12 -0.42
C ALA A 518 -12.16 -14.79 -0.35
N PRO A 519 -12.42 -14.22 0.82
CA PRO A 519 -13.04 -12.91 0.92
C PRO A 519 -12.22 -11.91 0.12
N HIS A 520 -12.87 -11.15 -0.74
CA HIS A 520 -12.22 -10.24 -1.70
C HIS A 520 -11.30 -9.19 -1.07
N MET A 521 -11.47 -8.91 0.21
CA MET A 521 -10.61 -8.01 0.97
C MET A 521 -9.14 -8.42 1.06
N TYR A 522 -8.87 -9.69 0.86
CA TYR A 522 -7.53 -10.26 0.95
C TYR A 522 -7.06 -10.85 -0.37
N LYS A 523 -7.55 -10.32 -1.49
CA LYS A 523 -6.64 -10.34 -2.63
C LYS A 523 -5.39 -9.65 -2.11
N PRO A 524 -4.24 -10.30 -2.11
CA PRO A 524 -3.02 -9.63 -1.77
C PRO A 524 -2.96 -8.44 -2.71
N LEU A 525 -3.11 -7.27 -2.17
CA LEU A 525 -2.62 -6.09 -2.82
C LEU A 525 -1.13 -6.37 -2.98
N ALA A 526 -0.63 -6.26 -4.18
CA ALA A 526 0.80 -6.16 -4.38
C ALA A 526 1.23 -4.99 -3.48
N GLY A 527 1.95 -5.31 -2.43
CA GLY A 527 2.29 -4.35 -1.40
C GLY A 527 1.58 -4.61 -0.07
N PRO A 528 2.18 -4.13 0.99
CA PRO A 528 1.67 -4.30 2.33
C PRO A 528 0.27 -3.74 2.44
N CYS A 529 -0.66 -4.53 2.94
CA CYS A 529 -1.94 -4.05 3.40
C CYS A 529 -1.70 -3.18 4.63
N TYR A 530 -1.15 -1.98 4.40
CA TYR A 530 -1.00 -1.01 5.46
C TYR A 530 -2.33 -0.73 6.08
N ASN A 531 -2.42 -0.98 7.37
CA ASN A 531 -3.52 -0.56 8.21
C ASN A 531 -4.89 -1.12 7.79
N ILE A 532 -5.00 -2.42 7.68
CA ILE A 532 -6.24 -3.06 8.06
C ILE A 532 -6.26 -3.01 9.60
N MET A 533 -6.05 -1.83 10.15
CA MET A 533 -5.90 -1.65 11.58
C MET A 533 -7.19 -1.25 12.24
N ASP A 534 -8.24 -1.04 11.48
CA ASP A 534 -9.43 -0.41 11.99
C ASP A 534 -10.62 -1.34 11.92
N LYS A 535 -11.39 -1.22 12.96
CA LYS A 535 -12.63 -1.93 13.24
C LYS A 535 -13.39 -2.26 11.98
N GLY A 536 -13.38 -3.49 11.70
CA GLY A 536 -13.86 -4.31 10.69
C GLY A 536 -14.63 -3.77 9.53
N PRO A 537 -14.19 -4.17 8.36
CA PRO A 537 -15.11 -4.24 7.27
C PRO A 537 -16.01 -5.44 7.45
N TYR A 538 -17.18 -5.29 6.94
CA TYR A 538 -18.05 -6.40 6.68
C TYR A 538 -17.49 -7.16 5.50
N PHE A 539 -17.33 -8.47 5.65
CA PHE A 539 -17.12 -9.33 4.54
C PHE A 539 -18.44 -9.97 4.19
N TYR A 540 -18.87 -9.82 2.99
CA TYR A 540 -19.90 -10.68 2.50
C TYR A 540 -19.41 -11.43 1.26
N ILE A 541 -19.89 -12.64 1.14
CA ILE A 541 -19.67 -13.48 -0.02
C ILE A 541 -21.01 -13.55 -0.72
N ASP A 542 -21.05 -13.06 -1.97
CA ASP A 542 -22.23 -13.28 -2.82
C ASP A 542 -22.40 -14.78 -3.05
N THR A 543 -23.44 -15.31 -2.47
CA THR A 543 -23.69 -16.73 -2.44
C THR A 543 -24.84 -17.16 -3.32
N ARG A 544 -24.97 -16.57 -4.51
CA ARG A 544 -25.90 -17.13 -5.52
C ARG A 544 -25.74 -18.63 -5.69
N LYS A 545 -24.52 -19.12 -5.50
CA LYS A 545 -24.22 -20.55 -5.47
C LYS A 545 -24.78 -21.26 -4.24
N ILE A 546 -24.93 -20.57 -3.12
CA ILE A 546 -25.48 -21.12 -1.87
C ILE A 546 -27.01 -21.04 -1.85
N ALA A 547 -27.65 -20.20 -2.66
CA ALA A 547 -29.09 -19.92 -2.60
C ALA A 547 -30.01 -21.17 -2.66
N ALA A 548 -29.55 -22.23 -3.26
CA ALA A 548 -30.30 -23.51 -3.40
C ALA A 548 -29.79 -24.60 -2.46
N LYS A 549 -28.76 -24.36 -1.65
CA LYS A 549 -28.13 -25.38 -0.81
C LYS A 549 -28.38 -25.06 0.68
N LYS A 550 -28.33 -26.08 1.50
CA LYS A 550 -28.49 -25.93 2.94
C LYS A 550 -27.12 -25.94 3.59
N PRO A 551 -26.63 -24.79 4.08
CA PRO A 551 -25.35 -24.73 4.76
C PRO A 551 -25.43 -25.44 6.11
N LYS A 552 -24.46 -26.27 6.39
CA LYS A 552 -24.36 -27.06 7.62
C LYS A 552 -23.24 -26.53 8.52
N ARG A 553 -22.13 -26.14 7.90
CA ARG A 553 -20.91 -25.73 8.61
C ARG A 553 -20.15 -24.68 7.85
N ILE A 554 -19.54 -23.75 8.55
CA ILE A 554 -18.61 -22.77 7.99
C ILE A 554 -17.27 -22.97 8.68
N THR A 555 -16.19 -23.08 7.90
CA THR A 555 -14.82 -23.04 8.39
C THR A 555 -14.21 -21.73 7.97
N VAL A 556 -13.77 -20.93 8.94
CA VAL A 556 -12.98 -19.71 8.69
C VAL A 556 -11.55 -20.02 9.09
N SER A 557 -10.64 -20.01 8.13
CA SER A 557 -9.22 -20.25 8.35
C SER A 557 -8.37 -19.03 8.01
N LEU A 558 -7.35 -18.81 8.81
CA LEU A 558 -6.35 -17.76 8.65
C LEU A 558 -5.01 -18.40 8.32
N HIS A 559 -4.34 -17.80 7.34
CA HIS A 559 -2.95 -18.07 7.02
C HIS A 559 -2.16 -16.78 7.18
N GLY A 560 -0.92 -16.87 7.63
CA GLY A 560 -0.03 -15.73 7.78
C GLY A 560 0.16 -15.28 9.22
N ALA A 561 0.60 -14.05 9.37
CA ALA A 561 0.97 -13.49 10.66
C ALA A 561 -0.07 -12.46 11.12
N GLY A 562 -0.65 -12.71 12.26
CA GLY A 562 -1.64 -11.83 12.86
C GLY A 562 -2.82 -12.58 13.44
N SER A 563 -3.80 -11.84 13.89
CA SER A 563 -5.04 -12.39 14.45
C SER A 563 -6.26 -11.66 13.93
N ALA A 564 -7.40 -12.31 13.95
CA ALA A 564 -8.68 -11.70 13.64
C ALA A 564 -9.72 -12.14 14.65
N CYS A 565 -10.66 -11.26 14.94
CA CYS A 565 -11.82 -11.56 15.77
C CYS A 565 -13.05 -11.61 14.87
N ILE A 566 -13.78 -12.70 14.90
CA ILE A 566 -15.09 -12.78 14.24
C ILE A 566 -16.11 -12.18 15.20
N GLU A 567 -16.73 -11.09 14.78
CA GLU A 567 -17.77 -10.44 15.59
C GLU A 567 -19.15 -10.99 15.30
N TYR A 568 -19.39 -11.32 14.03
CA TYR A 568 -20.71 -11.78 13.62
C TYR A 568 -20.60 -12.61 12.34
N ILE A 569 -21.35 -13.69 12.27
CA ILE A 569 -21.47 -14.53 11.08
C ILE A 569 -22.86 -15.13 10.98
N PHE A 570 -23.42 -15.13 9.80
CA PHE A 570 -24.61 -15.90 9.46
C PHE A 570 -24.61 -16.29 7.99
N CYS A 571 -25.44 -17.25 7.66
CA CYS A 571 -25.69 -17.62 6.28
C CYS A 571 -27.20 -17.56 6.01
N GLN A 572 -27.61 -17.03 4.87
CA GLN A 572 -28.99 -17.04 4.41
C GLN A 572 -29.11 -17.87 3.14
N SER A 573 -30.04 -18.79 3.11
CA SER A 573 -30.24 -19.68 1.96
C SER A 573 -31.67 -20.21 1.96
N GLY A 574 -32.34 -20.19 0.81
CA GLY A 574 -33.69 -20.71 0.63
C GLY A 574 -34.72 -20.07 1.58
N GLY A 575 -34.63 -18.76 1.82
CA GLY A 575 -35.52 -18.02 2.71
C GLY A 575 -35.30 -18.26 4.19
N LYS A 576 -34.27 -19.01 4.56
CA LYS A 576 -33.92 -19.30 5.95
C LYS A 576 -32.59 -18.69 6.30
N LYS A 577 -32.52 -18.20 7.53
CA LYS A 577 -31.30 -17.75 8.17
C LYS A 577 -30.69 -18.90 8.95
N TYR A 578 -29.35 -19.05 8.85
CA TYR A 578 -28.58 -20.05 9.55
C TYR A 578 -27.60 -19.34 10.45
N LEU A 579 -27.68 -19.64 11.75
CA LEU A 579 -26.87 -19.01 12.78
C LEU A 579 -25.87 -20.01 13.37
N PRO A 580 -24.77 -19.53 13.95
CA PRO A 580 -23.84 -20.37 14.68
C PRO A 580 -24.53 -21.11 15.83
N GLU A 581 -24.27 -22.42 15.91
CA GLU A 581 -24.70 -23.27 17.02
C GLU A 581 -23.52 -23.67 17.90
N LYS A 582 -22.41 -24.00 17.28
CA LYS A 582 -21.18 -24.43 17.95
C LYS A 582 -19.96 -23.90 17.24
N VAL A 583 -18.99 -23.44 17.99
CA VAL A 583 -17.68 -22.98 17.46
C VAL A 583 -16.57 -23.86 18.01
N THR A 584 -15.73 -24.38 17.13
CA THR A 584 -14.59 -25.24 17.50
C THR A 584 -13.31 -24.68 16.88
N PRO A 585 -12.37 -24.15 17.68
CA PRO A 585 -11.11 -23.66 17.16
C PRO A 585 -10.18 -24.80 16.75
N PHE A 586 -9.26 -24.53 15.82
CA PHE A 586 -8.20 -25.45 15.39
C PHE A 586 -6.91 -24.69 15.05
N GLY A 587 -5.79 -25.42 14.98
CA GLY A 587 -4.48 -24.90 14.62
C GLY A 587 -3.61 -24.49 15.80
N PRO A 588 -2.38 -24.00 15.53
CA PRO A 588 -1.37 -23.79 16.57
C PRO A 588 -1.60 -22.54 17.43
N ALA A 589 -2.41 -21.61 16.98
CA ALA A 589 -2.69 -20.37 17.70
C ALA A 589 -4.14 -20.37 18.20
N HIS A 590 -4.32 -20.85 19.41
CA HIS A 590 -5.64 -20.93 20.02
C HIS A 590 -5.96 -19.69 20.82
N TRP A 591 -6.66 -18.78 20.21
CA TRP A 591 -7.38 -17.73 20.92
C TRP A 591 -8.86 -17.90 20.63
N GLY A 592 -9.36 -19.11 20.77
CA GLY A 592 -10.76 -19.39 20.60
C GLY A 592 -11.50 -19.16 21.90
N SER A 593 -12.55 -18.38 21.89
CA SER A 593 -13.53 -18.47 22.94
C SER A 593 -14.50 -19.59 22.58
N GLU A 594 -14.82 -20.44 23.53
CA GLU A 594 -15.87 -21.47 23.37
C GLU A 594 -17.28 -20.86 23.31
N HIS A 595 -17.39 -19.54 23.23
CA HIS A 595 -18.67 -18.84 23.22
C HIS A 595 -19.31 -18.92 21.84
N LEU A 596 -20.60 -19.12 21.84
CA LEU A 596 -21.45 -19.08 20.66
C LEU A 596 -21.41 -17.68 20.04
N LEU A 597 -21.23 -17.62 18.75
CA LEU A 597 -21.40 -16.43 17.97
C LEU A 597 -22.89 -16.15 17.80
N THR A 598 -23.39 -15.16 18.50
CA THR A 598 -24.77 -14.68 18.40
C THR A 598 -24.76 -13.26 17.85
N HIS A 599 -25.95 -12.71 17.53
CA HIS A 599 -26.08 -11.33 17.07
C HIS A 599 -25.41 -10.30 17.98
N ASP A 600 -25.29 -10.61 19.27
CA ASP A 600 -24.85 -9.66 20.30
C ASP A 600 -23.45 -9.97 20.84
N THR A 601 -22.80 -11.05 20.39
CA THR A 601 -21.57 -11.52 20.99
C THR A 601 -20.49 -11.87 19.99
N ARG A 602 -19.35 -11.46 20.32
CA ARG A 602 -18.09 -11.56 19.58
C ARG A 602 -17.45 -12.89 19.77
N PHE A 603 -16.96 -13.51 18.73
CA PHE A 603 -16.15 -14.47 18.96
C PHE A 603 -15.40 -15.41 18.35
N ALA A 604 -14.35 -15.37 17.86
CA ALA A 604 -13.18 -16.20 17.89
C ALA A 604 -11.99 -15.31 17.53
N VAL A 605 -11.01 -15.27 18.35
CA VAL A 605 -9.72 -14.74 17.95
C VAL A 605 -8.98 -15.91 17.34
N ILE A 606 -8.60 -15.79 16.06
CA ILE A 606 -7.88 -16.79 15.31
C ILE A 606 -6.57 -16.21 14.80
N GLY A 607 -5.53 -17.02 14.65
CA GLY A 607 -4.23 -16.61 14.14
C GLY A 607 -3.12 -16.52 15.17
N ASN A 608 -1.94 -16.18 14.72
CA ASN A 608 -0.77 -15.99 15.56
C ASN A 608 -0.47 -14.49 15.72
N PRO A 609 -0.60 -13.90 16.92
CA PRO A 609 -0.35 -12.48 17.15
C PRO A 609 1.14 -12.11 17.17
N ASP A 610 2.05 -13.08 17.21
CA ASP A 610 3.49 -12.81 17.24
C ASP A 610 4.05 -12.65 15.82
N MET A 611 4.02 -11.42 15.36
CA MET A 611 4.57 -11.05 14.06
C MET A 611 6.08 -11.30 13.94
N ALA A 612 6.83 -11.04 15.00
CA ALA A 612 8.28 -11.22 14.97
C ALA A 612 8.63 -12.70 14.82
N LEU A 613 7.90 -13.57 15.53
CA LEU A 613 8.05 -15.01 15.38
C LEU A 613 7.63 -15.48 13.98
N ALA A 614 6.52 -14.98 13.47
CA ALA A 614 6.04 -15.33 12.14
C ALA A 614 7.01 -14.89 11.04
N MET A 615 7.69 -13.76 11.20
CA MET A 615 8.71 -13.31 10.25
C MET A 615 10.00 -14.11 10.32
N SER A 616 10.39 -14.54 11.52
CA SER A 616 11.62 -15.30 11.72
C SER A 616 11.47 -16.82 11.50
N ASP A 617 10.25 -17.35 11.54
CA ASP A 617 9.96 -18.78 11.41
C ASP A 617 8.96 -19.06 10.28
N ALA A 618 9.47 -19.63 9.19
CA ALA A 618 8.67 -20.00 8.03
C ALA A 618 7.56 -21.03 8.35
N SER A 619 7.73 -21.85 9.37
CA SER A 619 6.69 -22.80 9.78
C SER A 619 5.50 -22.09 10.41
N VAL A 620 5.74 -21.03 11.17
CA VAL A 620 4.70 -20.17 11.74
C VAL A 620 3.96 -19.40 10.64
N ARG A 621 4.69 -18.90 9.64
CA ARG A 621 4.08 -18.20 8.48
C ARG A 621 3.11 -19.08 7.69
N LYS A 622 3.38 -20.37 7.61
CA LYS A 622 2.57 -21.35 6.86
C LYS A 622 1.54 -22.04 7.72
N SER A 623 1.51 -21.75 9.02
CA SER A 623 0.53 -22.36 9.90
C SER A 623 -0.86 -21.87 9.55
N GLU A 624 -1.79 -22.81 9.48
CA GLU A 624 -3.21 -22.54 9.36
C GLU A 624 -3.85 -22.64 10.73
N SER A 625 -4.59 -21.62 11.10
CA SER A 625 -5.43 -21.64 12.29
C SER A 625 -6.81 -21.11 11.96
N GLY A 626 -7.81 -21.46 12.74
CA GLY A 626 -9.13 -21.02 12.42
C GLY A 626 -10.20 -21.57 13.35
N VAL A 627 -11.44 -21.41 12.91
CA VAL A 627 -12.62 -21.92 13.60
C VAL A 627 -13.52 -22.70 12.66
N VAL A 628 -14.10 -23.76 13.18
CA VAL A 628 -15.20 -24.50 12.57
C VAL A 628 -16.48 -24.12 13.29
N ILE A 629 -17.47 -23.65 12.53
CA ILE A 629 -18.73 -23.14 13.04
C ILE A 629 -19.85 -24.04 12.51
N ASP A 630 -20.44 -24.84 13.38
CA ASP A 630 -21.64 -25.60 13.04
C ASP A 630 -22.83 -24.65 13.04
N LEU A 631 -23.70 -24.78 12.06
CA LEU A 631 -24.84 -23.90 11.83
C LEU A 631 -26.15 -24.60 12.16
N ARG A 632 -27.13 -23.80 12.63
CA ARG A 632 -28.53 -24.22 12.72
C ARG A 632 -29.41 -23.24 11.96
N ALA A 633 -30.47 -23.73 11.36
CA ALA A 633 -31.50 -22.88 10.81
C ALA A 633 -32.23 -22.11 11.97
N GLU A 634 -32.48 -20.84 11.74
CA GLU A 634 -33.37 -20.06 12.61
C GLU A 634 -34.82 -20.54 12.39
N ASP A 635 -35.56 -20.80 13.47
CA ASP A 635 -36.93 -21.33 13.41
C ASP A 635 -37.92 -20.34 12.79
#